data_46d39f670fbba55c7da8f0bf28d83c4d
#
_entry.id   46d39f670fbba55c7da8f0bf28d83c4d
#
_cell.length_a   1.000
_cell.length_b   1.000
_cell.length_c   1.000
_cell.angle_alpha   90.00
_cell.angle_beta   90.00
_cell.angle_gamma   90.00
#
_symmetry.space_group_name_H-M   'P 1'
#
loop_
_entity.id
_entity.type
_entity.pdbx_description
1 polymer ?
#
loop_
_entity_poly.entity_id
_entity_poly.type
_entity_poly.pdbx_seq_one_letter_code
_entity_poly.pdbx_strand_id
1 'polypeptide(L)'
;MPFTYCLRKLWPLHRGWKCMAALLACLCLLPDMAAHAQSPPRKVVVNGRVADESGDPVAGATIVERGTSNGVATLSEGEFSIAVLPGAVLDVSCLGYIDQSIGTGTRTEFEIVLQEDVKAIAEVIVTALGLERNYADLTYSADKIRGAQLTAVKDPNLILSLSGKSAGVQVNKNSSGAGASAKVSIRGVRSVASDNQPLYVVDGMPILNSTPEQAYSAIGGVADAGNRDGGDGISNLNAEDIESVSILKGAPAAALYGSQAANGVILITTKKGNARKQQPVTFTSNLTLQSPFSLPAFQNRYGVSDGVESWGARARMKTYDNAGDFFRTGITAMNAVSVSSGSEQVQNYFSYANTAERGITGSNRLMRHNFNLRTTTGLFRQRLKLDGNISFMRQVVEDKPVPGGFYMNPLVGLYRFPRGVDITPYREHFEVYDAGRKLNVQDWIAPSDDFEQNPYWVVNRIRSRSLRNRVMASFTADWKVNGWLRLKARGNVDYVNDKVRQKFYASTAPALAGANGRYIESSYSETLFNGEVLAMFDKRLSPDWEFSATAGAGLNDRTVNSLRIDSKTASLYFPNVFNVANIVMNGSAYVDEQIDARRQTQSLFATLQLGYKNMVFLDVTARNDWVTALANTSK
;
A
#
# COMPACT_ATOMS: atom_id res chain seq x y z
N MET A 1 -2.90 53.79 -0.14
CA MET A 1 -1.76 54.08 0.77
C MET A 1 -1.31 52.77 1.37
N PRO A 2 -0.01 52.49 1.40
CA PRO A 2 0.54 51.15 1.21
C PRO A 2 0.97 50.51 2.52
N PHE A 3 0.78 49.15 2.57
CA PHE A 3 1.49 48.29 3.52
C PHE A 3 2.05 47.08 2.78
N THR A 4 2.99 47.34 1.89
CA THR A 4 3.73 46.31 1.16
C THR A 4 5.17 46.82 0.97
N TYR A 5 5.96 46.77 2.05
CA TYR A 5 7.42 46.90 1.96
C TYR A 5 8.01 46.62 3.35
N CYS A 6 8.22 45.36 3.69
CA CYS A 6 9.22 44.97 4.72
C CYS A 6 9.15 43.46 4.96
N LEU A 7 9.71 42.63 4.09
CA LEU A 7 10.14 41.27 4.39
C LEU A 7 10.91 40.68 3.19
N ARG A 8 11.81 41.49 2.64
CA ARG A 8 12.76 41.02 1.62
C ARG A 8 14.18 41.45 1.97
N LYS A 9 14.68 40.98 3.10
CA LYS A 9 16.10 40.98 3.48
C LYS A 9 16.20 40.21 4.79
N LEU A 10 16.67 39.00 4.73
CA LEU A 10 17.39 38.24 5.78
C LEU A 10 17.25 36.74 5.53
N TRP A 11 18.04 36.21 4.61
CA TRP A 11 18.72 34.95 4.80
C TRP A 11 19.82 34.76 3.71
N PRO A 12 21.08 34.97 4.04
CA PRO A 12 22.19 34.55 3.20
C PRO A 12 22.46 33.05 3.42
N LEU A 13 22.46 32.31 2.37
CA LEU A 13 22.71 30.87 2.22
C LEU A 13 24.16 30.41 2.54
N HIS A 14 24.84 31.04 3.47
CA HIS A 14 26.26 30.74 3.78
C HIS A 14 26.59 30.39 5.24
N ARG A 15 25.62 30.11 6.10
CA ARG A 15 25.91 29.75 7.51
C ARG A 15 25.78 28.26 7.84
N GLY A 16 25.25 27.41 6.97
CA GLY A 16 25.09 25.97 7.22
C GLY A 16 26.40 25.16 7.28
N TRP A 17 27.40 25.57 6.53
CA TRP A 17 28.67 24.83 6.46
C TRP A 17 29.62 25.12 7.63
N LYS A 18 29.52 26.26 8.28
CA LYS A 18 30.38 26.56 9.45
C LYS A 18 29.93 25.84 10.72
N CYS A 19 28.64 25.53 10.86
CA CYS A 19 28.17 24.73 12.00
C CYS A 19 28.56 23.24 11.87
N MET A 20 28.61 22.70 10.66
CA MET A 20 29.03 21.32 10.42
C MET A 20 30.54 21.13 10.59
N ALA A 21 31.34 22.13 10.22
CA ALA A 21 32.80 22.14 10.46
C ALA A 21 33.13 22.30 11.94
N ALA A 22 32.34 23.06 12.70
CA ALA A 22 32.52 23.21 14.15
C ALA A 22 32.14 21.94 14.93
N LEU A 23 31.15 21.15 14.45
CA LEU A 23 30.79 19.86 15.04
C LEU A 23 31.86 18.79 14.77
N LEU A 24 32.50 18.80 13.59
CA LEU A 24 33.62 17.91 13.29
C LEU A 24 34.92 18.30 14.03
N ALA A 25 35.14 19.59 14.26
CA ALA A 25 36.31 20.05 15.02
C ALA A 25 36.17 19.78 16.53
N CYS A 26 34.95 19.77 17.09
CA CYS A 26 34.74 19.36 18.48
C CYS A 26 34.92 17.84 18.73
N LEU A 27 34.81 17.00 17.69
CA LEU A 27 35.03 15.57 17.83
C LEU A 27 36.53 15.21 17.87
N CYS A 28 37.44 16.13 17.46
CA CYS A 28 38.89 15.91 17.43
C CYS A 28 39.61 16.43 18.68
N LEU A 29 38.92 16.99 19.67
CA LEU A 29 39.52 17.55 20.90
C LEU A 29 39.09 16.80 22.17
N LEU A 30 38.92 15.48 22.10
CA LEU A 30 38.86 14.66 23.31
C LEU A 30 40.29 14.30 23.74
N PRO A 31 40.67 14.62 24.99
CA PRO A 31 42.00 14.21 25.49
C PRO A 31 42.10 12.68 25.56
N ASP A 32 43.22 12.14 25.12
CA ASP A 32 43.61 10.75 25.33
C ASP A 32 43.48 10.38 26.82
N MET A 33 42.37 9.80 27.20
CA MET A 33 42.32 9.03 28.44
C MET A 33 43.04 7.72 28.18
N ALA A 34 44.27 7.64 28.64
CA ALA A 34 45.02 6.40 28.67
C ALA A 34 44.20 5.33 29.38
N ALA A 35 43.52 4.49 28.60
CA ALA A 35 42.88 3.30 29.09
C ALA A 35 43.96 2.35 29.59
N HIS A 36 44.01 2.12 30.89
CA HIS A 36 44.76 1.01 31.46
C HIS A 36 44.22 -0.26 30.79
N ALA A 37 45.00 -0.84 29.92
CA ALA A 37 44.72 -2.13 29.30
C ALA A 37 44.75 -3.20 30.41
N GLN A 38 43.57 -3.50 30.97
CA GLN A 38 43.36 -4.76 31.64
C GLN A 38 43.47 -5.84 30.58
N SER A 39 44.38 -6.78 30.78
CA SER A 39 44.48 -7.96 29.90
C SER A 39 43.11 -8.58 29.74
N PRO A 40 42.63 -8.83 28.50
CA PRO A 40 41.32 -9.42 28.32
C PRO A 40 41.25 -10.76 29.07
N PRO A 41 40.16 -11.03 29.79
CA PRO A 41 40.00 -12.30 30.50
C PRO A 41 40.18 -13.46 29.51
N ARG A 42 40.98 -14.45 29.87
CA ARG A 42 41.34 -15.59 29.01
C ARG A 42 40.07 -16.39 28.72
N LYS A 43 39.55 -16.35 27.50
CA LYS A 43 38.39 -17.12 27.04
C LYS A 43 38.72 -18.61 27.04
N VAL A 44 37.74 -19.42 27.39
CA VAL A 44 37.78 -20.89 27.34
C VAL A 44 37.00 -21.32 26.12
N VAL A 45 37.53 -22.24 25.35
CA VAL A 45 36.80 -22.83 24.20
C VAL A 45 35.91 -23.94 24.75
N VAL A 46 34.61 -23.82 24.45
CA VAL A 46 33.57 -24.78 24.77
C VAL A 46 33.14 -25.45 23.48
N ASN A 47 33.20 -26.77 23.43
CA ASN A 47 32.71 -27.58 22.31
C ASN A 47 31.48 -28.36 22.74
N GLY A 48 30.67 -28.74 21.78
CA GLY A 48 29.53 -29.60 22.09
C GLY A 48 28.76 -30.01 20.84
N ARG A 49 27.75 -30.82 21.10
CA ARG A 49 26.76 -31.30 20.11
C ARG A 49 25.37 -30.98 20.59
N VAL A 50 24.53 -30.52 19.67
CA VAL A 50 23.11 -30.32 19.90
C VAL A 50 22.33 -31.39 19.15
N ALA A 51 21.49 -32.15 19.86
CA ALA A 51 20.62 -33.17 19.31
C ALA A 51 19.17 -32.95 19.78
N ASP A 52 18.21 -33.59 19.15
CA ASP A 52 16.84 -33.69 19.63
C ASP A 52 16.62 -34.86 20.61
N GLU A 53 15.39 -35.03 21.08
CA GLU A 53 15.02 -36.13 21.98
C GLU A 53 15.19 -37.54 21.37
N SER A 54 15.22 -37.64 20.04
CA SER A 54 15.43 -38.89 19.29
C SER A 54 16.92 -39.18 19.07
N GLY A 55 17.81 -38.21 19.40
CA GLY A 55 19.24 -38.32 19.20
C GLY A 55 19.71 -37.81 17.83
N ASP A 56 18.79 -37.29 16.97
CA ASP A 56 19.14 -36.75 15.70
C ASP A 56 19.83 -35.37 15.83
N PRO A 57 20.86 -35.06 15.03
CA PRO A 57 21.60 -33.80 15.13
C PRO A 57 20.76 -32.60 14.72
N VAL A 58 20.73 -31.55 15.53
CA VAL A 58 20.06 -30.28 15.23
C VAL A 58 21.03 -29.31 14.57
N ALA A 59 20.96 -29.20 13.24
CA ALA A 59 21.75 -28.27 12.47
C ALA A 59 21.15 -26.84 12.50
N GLY A 60 22.00 -25.80 12.58
CA GLY A 60 21.56 -24.40 12.57
C GLY A 60 21.05 -23.90 13.93
N ALA A 61 21.16 -24.66 15.00
CA ALA A 61 20.90 -24.16 16.34
C ALA A 61 21.87 -23.04 16.70
N THR A 62 21.37 -21.94 17.25
CA THR A 62 22.15 -20.76 17.61
C THR A 62 22.54 -20.84 19.06
N ILE A 63 23.84 -20.77 19.37
CA ILE A 63 24.43 -20.75 20.71
C ILE A 63 25.02 -19.37 20.94
N VAL A 64 24.54 -18.65 21.97
CA VAL A 64 24.98 -17.28 22.30
C VAL A 64 25.43 -17.21 23.75
N GLU A 65 26.58 -16.58 23.98
CA GLU A 65 27.03 -16.23 25.33
C GLU A 65 26.11 -15.12 25.90
N ARG A 66 25.37 -15.43 26.97
CA ARG A 66 24.36 -14.54 27.54
C ARG A 66 24.92 -13.16 27.86
N GLY A 67 24.24 -12.11 27.36
CA GLY A 67 24.62 -10.72 27.59
C GLY A 67 25.69 -10.19 26.66
N THR A 68 26.12 -10.97 25.65
CA THR A 68 27.09 -10.56 24.63
C THR A 68 26.54 -10.79 23.23
N SER A 69 27.26 -10.34 22.22
CA SER A 69 27.01 -10.66 20.80
C SER A 69 27.86 -11.86 20.31
N ASN A 70 28.54 -12.56 21.23
CA ASN A 70 29.38 -13.71 20.89
C ASN A 70 28.48 -14.95 20.72
N GLY A 71 28.37 -15.48 19.50
CA GLY A 71 27.55 -16.63 19.21
C GLY A 71 28.02 -17.41 17.99
N VAL A 72 27.61 -18.67 17.90
CA VAL A 72 27.88 -19.59 16.79
C VAL A 72 26.60 -20.36 16.46
N ALA A 73 26.52 -20.91 15.24
CA ALA A 73 25.47 -21.85 14.85
C ALA A 73 26.06 -23.26 14.74
N THR A 74 25.25 -24.29 15.05
CA THR A 74 25.66 -25.69 14.87
C THR A 74 25.80 -26.05 13.40
N LEU A 75 26.78 -26.94 13.13
CA LEU A 75 27.02 -27.53 11.81
C LEU A 75 26.00 -28.66 11.49
N SER A 76 26.17 -29.31 10.33
CA SER A 76 25.27 -30.39 9.85
C SER A 76 25.11 -31.55 10.84
N GLU A 77 26.15 -31.87 11.58
CA GLU A 77 26.16 -32.95 12.60
C GLU A 77 25.80 -32.45 13.99
N GLY A 78 25.25 -31.21 14.12
CA GLY A 78 24.86 -30.60 15.38
C GLY A 78 26.04 -30.10 16.22
N GLU A 79 27.26 -30.14 15.73
CA GLU A 79 28.48 -29.73 16.45
C GLU A 79 28.66 -28.21 16.49
N PHE A 80 29.20 -27.70 17.60
CA PHE A 80 29.56 -26.29 17.77
C PHE A 80 30.86 -26.12 18.54
N SER A 81 31.52 -24.99 18.34
CA SER A 81 32.69 -24.56 19.11
C SER A 81 32.62 -23.05 19.33
N ILE A 82 32.64 -22.62 20.60
CA ILE A 82 32.53 -21.21 20.98
C ILE A 82 33.53 -20.84 22.06
N ALA A 83 34.21 -19.70 21.91
CA ALA A 83 35.13 -19.18 22.92
C ALA A 83 34.41 -18.20 23.85
N VAL A 84 34.21 -18.57 25.13
CA VAL A 84 33.42 -17.82 26.12
C VAL A 84 34.20 -17.50 27.38
N LEU A 85 33.68 -16.61 28.21
CA LEU A 85 34.26 -16.34 29.52
C LEU A 85 34.08 -17.51 30.45
N PRO A 86 35.02 -17.80 31.37
CA PRO A 86 34.85 -18.87 32.40
C PRO A 86 33.57 -18.65 33.20
N GLY A 87 32.72 -19.70 33.29
CA GLY A 87 31.43 -19.63 33.99
C GLY A 87 30.32 -18.91 33.23
N ALA A 88 30.48 -18.64 31.95
CA ALA A 88 29.41 -18.04 31.12
C ALA A 88 28.16 -18.93 31.04
N VAL A 89 27.04 -18.32 30.75
CA VAL A 89 25.79 -19.02 30.43
C VAL A 89 25.60 -18.98 28.91
N LEU A 90 25.38 -20.14 28.32
CA LEU A 90 25.04 -20.29 26.91
C LEU A 90 23.53 -20.36 26.77
N ASP A 91 22.97 -19.48 25.96
CA ASP A 91 21.58 -19.54 25.51
C ASP A 91 21.56 -20.26 24.16
N VAL A 92 20.87 -21.40 24.11
CA VAL A 92 20.74 -22.25 22.93
C VAL A 92 19.33 -22.15 22.43
N SER A 93 19.17 -21.77 21.16
CA SER A 93 17.87 -21.61 20.51
C SER A 93 17.88 -22.20 19.11
N CYS A 94 16.79 -22.87 18.73
CA CYS A 94 16.56 -23.36 17.38
C CYS A 94 15.08 -23.26 17.02
N LEU A 95 14.77 -22.96 15.77
CA LEU A 95 13.38 -22.88 15.32
C LEU A 95 12.71 -24.26 15.44
N GLY A 96 11.60 -24.31 16.18
CA GLY A 96 10.87 -25.56 16.45
C GLY A 96 11.26 -26.27 17.75
N TYR A 97 12.18 -25.71 18.54
CA TYR A 97 12.63 -26.25 19.80
C TYR A 97 12.47 -25.24 20.94
N ILE A 98 12.37 -25.73 22.18
CA ILE A 98 12.31 -24.90 23.39
C ILE A 98 13.71 -24.35 23.68
N ASP A 99 13.80 -23.02 23.84
CA ASP A 99 15.06 -22.35 24.20
C ASP A 99 15.60 -22.87 25.55
N GLN A 100 16.88 -23.19 25.58
CA GLN A 100 17.55 -23.73 26.78
C GLN A 100 18.74 -22.85 27.18
N SER A 101 18.93 -22.66 28.49
CA SER A 101 20.07 -21.92 29.02
C SER A 101 20.95 -22.84 29.84
N ILE A 102 22.24 -22.89 29.52
CA ILE A 102 23.19 -23.83 30.12
C ILE A 102 24.38 -23.06 30.68
N GLY A 103 24.65 -23.22 31.96
CA GLY A 103 25.86 -22.68 32.59
C GLY A 103 27.09 -23.53 32.25
N THR A 104 28.14 -22.90 31.74
CA THR A 104 29.38 -23.64 31.37
C THR A 104 30.13 -24.14 32.61
N GLY A 105 30.10 -23.42 33.73
CA GLY A 105 30.89 -23.77 34.90
C GLY A 105 32.37 -23.97 34.56
N THR A 106 32.90 -25.16 34.86
CA THR A 106 34.27 -25.61 34.52
C THR A 106 34.32 -26.59 33.35
N ARG A 107 33.17 -26.92 32.74
CA ARG A 107 33.09 -27.89 31.65
C ARG A 107 33.42 -27.25 30.32
N THR A 108 34.07 -28.00 29.47
CA THR A 108 34.48 -27.59 28.10
C THR A 108 33.77 -28.41 27.02
N GLU A 109 33.06 -29.49 27.38
CA GLU A 109 32.31 -30.32 26.46
C GLU A 109 30.88 -30.45 26.91
N PHE A 110 29.92 -30.31 25.96
CA PHE A 110 28.49 -30.37 26.24
C PHE A 110 27.75 -31.21 25.20
N GLU A 111 26.86 -32.06 25.68
CA GLU A 111 25.82 -32.67 24.87
C GLU A 111 24.48 -32.03 25.27
N ILE A 112 23.85 -31.34 24.31
CA ILE A 112 22.67 -30.53 24.55
C ILE A 112 21.52 -31.19 23.82
N VAL A 113 20.50 -31.62 24.58
CA VAL A 113 19.28 -32.18 24.02
C VAL A 113 18.20 -31.10 24.05
N LEU A 114 17.74 -30.68 22.86
CA LEU A 114 16.62 -29.75 22.74
C LEU A 114 15.31 -30.50 22.65
N GLN A 115 14.33 -30.02 23.40
CA GLN A 115 12.96 -30.53 23.34
C GLN A 115 12.19 -29.83 22.21
N GLU A 116 11.47 -30.58 21.40
CA GLU A 116 10.59 -29.98 20.38
C GLU A 116 9.53 -29.10 21.04
N ASP A 117 9.45 -27.84 20.61
CA ASP A 117 8.36 -26.97 21.02
C ASP A 117 7.12 -27.25 20.16
N VAL A 118 6.36 -28.24 20.55
CA VAL A 118 5.10 -28.60 19.90
C VAL A 118 4.11 -27.43 19.87
N LYS A 119 4.30 -26.43 20.74
CA LYS A 119 3.51 -25.18 20.73
C LYS A 119 4.01 -24.15 19.71
N ALA A 120 5.29 -24.19 19.33
CA ALA A 120 5.86 -23.27 18.34
C ALA A 120 5.39 -23.55 16.90
N ILE A 121 4.83 -24.74 16.63
CA ILE A 121 4.34 -25.14 15.30
C ILE A 121 2.90 -24.66 15.05
N ALA A 122 2.17 -24.20 16.07
CA ALA A 122 0.83 -23.66 15.87
C ALA A 122 0.92 -22.25 15.24
N GLU A 123 0.95 -22.18 13.91
CA GLU A 123 0.88 -20.91 13.20
C GLU A 123 -0.45 -20.22 13.53
N VAL A 124 -0.36 -19.13 14.30
CA VAL A 124 -1.51 -18.29 14.63
C VAL A 124 -1.82 -17.38 13.46
N ILE A 125 -3.05 -17.41 13.01
CA ILE A 125 -3.57 -16.53 11.98
C ILE A 125 -4.60 -15.56 12.60
N VAL A 126 -4.57 -14.31 12.14
CA VAL A 126 -5.65 -13.39 12.43
C VAL A 126 -6.81 -13.75 11.51
N THR A 127 -7.93 -14.13 12.10
CA THR A 127 -9.15 -14.49 11.40
C THR A 127 -10.10 -13.29 11.31
N ALA A 128 -11.27 -13.53 10.78
CA ALA A 128 -12.34 -12.53 10.76
C ALA A 128 -12.63 -12.01 12.17
N LEU A 129 -13.09 -10.76 12.28
CA LEU A 129 -13.26 -10.01 13.52
C LEU A 129 -11.94 -9.76 14.29
N GLY A 130 -10.77 -9.96 13.67
CA GLY A 130 -9.47 -9.75 14.32
C GLY A 130 -9.23 -10.71 15.49
N LEU A 131 -9.77 -11.91 15.41
CA LEU A 131 -9.53 -12.98 16.37
C LEU A 131 -8.30 -13.77 15.96
N GLU A 132 -7.41 -14.02 16.91
CA GLU A 132 -6.26 -14.90 16.71
C GLU A 132 -6.70 -16.36 16.93
N ARG A 133 -6.48 -17.23 15.94
CA ARG A 133 -6.76 -18.67 16.00
C ARG A 133 -5.59 -19.47 15.45
N ASN A 134 -5.44 -20.70 15.90
CA ASN A 134 -4.49 -21.60 15.29
C ASN A 134 -4.96 -21.96 13.88
N TYR A 135 -4.01 -22.06 12.94
CA TYR A 135 -4.31 -22.42 11.56
C TYR A 135 -5.03 -23.78 11.45
N ALA A 136 -4.66 -24.74 12.32
CA ALA A 136 -5.27 -26.07 12.36
C ALA A 136 -6.75 -26.06 12.77
N ASP A 137 -7.21 -25.04 13.51
CA ASP A 137 -8.59 -24.94 14.02
C ASP A 137 -9.54 -24.28 13.01
N LEU A 138 -9.03 -23.89 11.81
CA LEU A 138 -9.82 -23.20 10.80
C LEU A 138 -10.61 -24.18 9.94
N THR A 139 -11.92 -23.95 9.85
CA THR A 139 -12.83 -24.71 8.96
C THR A 139 -12.86 -24.15 7.53
N TYR A 140 -12.02 -23.14 7.23
CA TYR A 140 -11.96 -22.47 5.93
C TYR A 140 -10.51 -22.18 5.49
N SER A 141 -10.34 -22.02 4.19
CA SER A 141 -9.02 -21.71 3.61
C SER A 141 -8.62 -20.26 3.89
N ALA A 142 -7.48 -20.10 4.52
CA ALA A 142 -6.85 -18.81 4.74
C ALA A 142 -5.35 -18.91 4.45
N ASP A 143 -4.75 -17.85 3.91
CA ASP A 143 -3.31 -17.76 3.71
C ASP A 143 -2.77 -16.61 4.54
N LYS A 144 -1.59 -16.77 5.12
CA LYS A 144 -0.89 -15.71 5.86
C LYS A 144 0.42 -15.37 5.17
N ILE A 145 0.63 -14.09 4.93
CA ILE A 145 1.84 -13.53 4.32
C ILE A 145 2.45 -12.58 5.35
N ARG A 146 3.69 -12.82 5.74
CA ARG A 146 4.40 -11.98 6.72
C ARG A 146 4.85 -10.67 6.09
N GLY A 147 4.95 -9.59 6.87
CA GLY A 147 5.38 -8.27 6.39
C GLY A 147 6.75 -8.30 5.71
N ALA A 148 7.71 -9.09 6.20
CA ALA A 148 9.01 -9.27 5.56
C ALA A 148 8.91 -9.82 4.13
N GLN A 149 7.94 -10.70 3.85
CA GLN A 149 7.71 -11.21 2.51
C GLN A 149 7.09 -10.15 1.58
N LEU A 150 6.29 -9.22 2.13
CA LEU A 150 5.70 -8.10 1.36
C LEU A 150 6.76 -7.07 0.97
N THR A 151 7.73 -6.83 1.85
CA THR A 151 8.79 -5.83 1.64
C THR A 151 10.04 -6.37 0.96
N ALA A 152 10.11 -7.68 0.67
CA ALA A 152 11.22 -8.29 -0.05
C ALA A 152 11.38 -7.73 -1.48
N VAL A 153 10.26 -7.50 -2.17
CA VAL A 153 10.21 -6.78 -3.45
C VAL A 153 9.23 -5.63 -3.27
N LYS A 154 9.76 -4.40 -3.23
CA LYS A 154 8.97 -3.20 -2.93
C LYS A 154 8.32 -2.64 -4.18
N ASP A 155 7.01 -2.39 -4.11
CA ASP A 155 6.24 -1.62 -5.10
C ASP A 155 5.51 -0.49 -4.36
N PRO A 156 5.35 0.70 -4.96
CA PRO A 156 4.57 1.80 -4.39
C PRO A 156 3.12 1.42 -4.04
N ASN A 157 2.56 0.43 -4.72
CA ASN A 157 1.26 -0.14 -4.41
C ASN A 157 1.42 -1.48 -3.66
N LEU A 158 1.09 -1.47 -2.36
CA LEU A 158 1.16 -2.65 -1.47
C LEU A 158 0.54 -3.91 -2.07
N ILE A 159 -0.59 -3.78 -2.76
CA ILE A 159 -1.35 -4.93 -3.28
C ILE A 159 -0.55 -5.70 -4.33
N LEU A 160 0.29 -5.02 -5.10
CA LEU A 160 1.15 -5.68 -6.09
C LEU A 160 2.16 -6.64 -5.44
N SER A 161 2.56 -6.36 -4.19
CA SER A 161 3.41 -7.25 -3.41
C SER A 161 2.75 -8.59 -3.06
N LEU A 162 1.44 -8.72 -3.19
CA LEU A 162 0.71 -9.99 -2.97
C LEU A 162 0.72 -10.89 -4.21
N SER A 163 1.10 -10.38 -5.37
CA SER A 163 1.11 -11.15 -6.62
C SER A 163 2.00 -12.39 -6.49
N GLY A 164 1.45 -13.56 -6.83
CA GLY A 164 2.15 -14.84 -6.78
C GLY A 164 2.39 -15.42 -5.38
N LYS A 165 1.91 -14.77 -4.29
CA LYS A 165 2.15 -15.21 -2.91
C LYS A 165 1.00 -15.98 -2.27
N SER A 166 -0.17 -16.02 -2.91
CA SER A 166 -1.35 -16.74 -2.43
C SER A 166 -2.05 -17.42 -3.59
N ALA A 167 -2.34 -18.70 -3.45
CA ALA A 167 -3.03 -19.48 -4.47
C ALA A 167 -4.46 -18.94 -4.69
N GLY A 168 -4.88 -18.83 -5.97
CA GLY A 168 -6.21 -18.32 -6.33
C GLY A 168 -6.41 -16.82 -6.12
N VAL A 169 -5.35 -16.06 -5.85
CA VAL A 169 -5.36 -14.59 -5.81
C VAL A 169 -4.66 -14.05 -7.06
N GLN A 170 -5.40 -13.30 -7.85
CA GLN A 170 -4.88 -12.60 -9.03
C GLN A 170 -4.81 -11.11 -8.74
N VAL A 171 -3.68 -10.51 -9.05
CA VAL A 171 -3.45 -9.07 -8.91
C VAL A 171 -3.07 -8.50 -10.26
N ASN A 172 -3.90 -7.61 -10.78
CA ASN A 172 -3.70 -6.98 -12.08
C ASN A 172 -3.40 -5.48 -11.87
N LYS A 173 -2.22 -5.04 -12.30
CA LYS A 173 -1.82 -3.63 -12.30
C LYS A 173 -2.43 -2.91 -13.48
N ASN A 174 -2.95 -1.73 -13.28
CA ASN A 174 -3.34 -0.82 -14.36
C ASN A 174 -2.08 -0.22 -15.02
N SER A 175 -2.14 0.03 -16.32
CA SER A 175 -1.04 0.60 -17.10
C SER A 175 -0.90 2.13 -16.99
N SER A 176 -1.61 2.77 -16.08
CA SER A 176 -1.60 4.24 -15.88
C SER A 176 -0.31 4.81 -15.26
N GLY A 177 0.77 4.04 -15.18
CA GLY A 177 2.06 4.54 -14.68
C GLY A 177 2.09 4.76 -13.16
N ALA A 178 2.77 5.84 -12.72
CA ALA A 178 2.90 6.19 -11.33
C ALA A 178 1.53 6.51 -10.70
N GLY A 179 1.23 5.88 -9.56
CA GLY A 179 -0.06 6.01 -8.89
C GLY A 179 -1.20 5.19 -9.51
N ALA A 180 -0.88 4.21 -10.35
CA ALA A 180 -1.86 3.30 -10.94
C ALA A 180 -2.55 2.42 -9.88
N SER A 181 -3.83 2.14 -10.11
CA SER A 181 -4.61 1.20 -9.30
C SER A 181 -4.20 -0.24 -9.56
N ALA A 182 -4.55 -1.11 -8.62
CA ALA A 182 -4.48 -2.55 -8.80
C ALA A 182 -5.84 -3.19 -8.52
N LYS A 183 -6.24 -4.13 -9.36
CA LYS A 183 -7.44 -4.94 -9.18
C LYS A 183 -7.06 -6.30 -8.62
N VAL A 184 -7.70 -6.67 -7.52
CA VAL A 184 -7.54 -8.00 -6.92
C VAL A 184 -8.80 -8.81 -7.14
N SER A 185 -8.64 -10.06 -7.55
CA SER A 185 -9.71 -11.04 -7.56
C SER A 185 -9.29 -12.30 -6.80
N ILE A 186 -10.21 -12.82 -5.97
CA ILE A 186 -10.01 -14.05 -5.20
C ILE A 186 -10.92 -15.12 -5.80
N ARG A 187 -10.32 -16.24 -6.27
CA ARG A 187 -11.03 -17.34 -6.94
C ARG A 187 -11.80 -16.91 -8.20
N GLY A 188 -11.28 -15.91 -8.92
CA GLY A 188 -11.80 -15.41 -10.19
C GLY A 188 -12.89 -14.36 -10.09
N VAL A 189 -13.41 -13.94 -11.24
CA VAL A 189 -14.48 -12.94 -11.40
C VAL A 189 -15.82 -13.64 -11.22
N ARG A 190 -16.68 -13.12 -10.36
CA ARG A 190 -17.99 -13.70 -10.03
C ARG A 190 -19.17 -12.98 -10.66
N SER A 191 -19.01 -11.69 -10.92
CA SER A 191 -20.07 -10.84 -11.47
C SER A 191 -19.55 -10.01 -12.63
N VAL A 192 -20.35 -9.89 -13.67
CA VAL A 192 -20.08 -9.01 -14.81
C VAL A 192 -20.44 -7.55 -14.50
N ALA A 193 -21.43 -7.33 -13.65
CA ALA A 193 -22.00 -6.00 -13.39
C ALA A 193 -21.62 -5.39 -12.03
N SER A 194 -21.02 -6.16 -11.10
CA SER A 194 -20.65 -5.66 -9.78
C SER A 194 -19.13 -5.66 -9.57
N ASP A 195 -18.70 -4.90 -8.56
CA ASP A 195 -17.31 -4.94 -8.12
C ASP A 195 -16.94 -6.37 -7.63
N ASN A 196 -15.84 -6.88 -8.15
CA ASN A 196 -15.30 -8.20 -7.81
C ASN A 196 -14.12 -8.13 -6.84
N GLN A 197 -13.84 -6.96 -6.29
CA GLN A 197 -12.73 -6.78 -5.37
C GLN A 197 -13.06 -7.32 -3.98
N PRO A 198 -12.07 -7.84 -3.24
CA PRO A 198 -12.24 -8.25 -1.86
C PRO A 198 -12.44 -7.05 -0.94
N LEU A 199 -13.04 -7.29 0.22
CA LEU A 199 -13.08 -6.32 1.30
C LEU A 199 -11.69 -6.19 1.94
N TYR A 200 -11.22 -4.96 2.13
CA TYR A 200 -9.98 -4.68 2.87
C TYR A 200 -10.30 -4.31 4.31
N VAL A 201 -9.58 -4.94 5.23
CA VAL A 201 -9.77 -4.79 6.67
C VAL A 201 -8.41 -4.53 7.31
N VAL A 202 -8.26 -3.45 8.06
CA VAL A 202 -7.04 -3.10 8.79
C VAL A 202 -7.31 -3.21 10.29
N ASP A 203 -6.48 -3.97 11.01
CA ASP A 203 -6.61 -4.24 12.45
C ASP A 203 -8.02 -4.67 12.87
N GLY A 204 -8.70 -5.43 11.99
CA GLY A 204 -10.04 -5.97 12.20
C GLY A 204 -11.20 -5.07 11.78
N MET A 205 -10.95 -3.84 11.29
CA MET A 205 -11.98 -2.89 10.88
C MET A 205 -11.92 -2.61 9.37
N PRO A 206 -13.08 -2.61 8.66
CA PRO A 206 -13.14 -2.26 7.25
C PRO A 206 -12.58 -0.87 6.96
N ILE A 207 -11.96 -0.71 5.79
CA ILE A 207 -11.43 0.57 5.29
C ILE A 207 -11.97 0.89 3.91
N LEU A 208 -11.88 2.18 3.54
CA LEU A 208 -12.24 2.65 2.21
C LEU A 208 -11.21 2.21 1.16
N ASN A 209 -11.69 1.63 0.06
CA ASN A 209 -10.87 1.33 -1.12
C ASN A 209 -11.38 2.01 -2.40
N SER A 210 -12.48 2.75 -2.31
CA SER A 210 -13.07 3.46 -3.43
C SER A 210 -12.26 4.69 -3.84
N THR A 211 -12.36 5.05 -5.11
CA THR A 211 -11.86 6.31 -5.65
C THR A 211 -12.91 6.92 -6.58
N PRO A 212 -13.14 8.25 -6.51
CA PRO A 212 -14.22 8.90 -7.26
C PRO A 212 -13.94 9.02 -8.76
N GLU A 213 -12.70 8.88 -9.16
CA GLU A 213 -12.24 9.14 -10.52
C GLU A 213 -12.14 7.87 -11.40
N GLN A 214 -12.79 6.78 -11.00
CA GLN A 214 -12.84 5.57 -11.83
C GLN A 214 -13.76 5.78 -13.04
N ALA A 215 -13.40 5.17 -14.17
CA ALA A 215 -14.18 5.24 -15.38
C ALA A 215 -15.56 4.59 -15.20
N TYR A 216 -16.62 5.31 -15.58
CA TYR A 216 -17.99 4.79 -15.56
C TYR A 216 -18.29 3.83 -16.72
N SER A 217 -17.50 3.89 -17.79
CA SER A 217 -17.70 3.10 -19.01
C SER A 217 -16.51 2.23 -19.33
N ALA A 218 -16.76 0.96 -19.59
CA ALA A 218 -15.74 0.02 -20.05
C ALA A 218 -15.15 0.40 -21.42
N ILE A 219 -15.87 1.19 -22.22
CA ILE A 219 -15.50 1.59 -23.58
C ILE A 219 -14.76 2.94 -23.60
N GLY A 220 -14.78 3.72 -22.50
CA GLY A 220 -14.15 5.03 -22.45
C GLY A 220 -14.87 6.05 -23.32
N GLY A 221 -15.96 6.60 -22.83
CA GLY A 221 -16.71 7.64 -23.57
C GLY A 221 -15.91 8.93 -23.69
N VAL A 222 -15.99 9.58 -24.82
CA VAL A 222 -15.47 10.94 -25.06
C VAL A 222 -16.03 11.92 -24.03
N ALA A 223 -17.28 11.73 -23.63
CA ALA A 223 -17.99 12.56 -22.66
C ALA A 223 -17.27 12.63 -21.30
N ASP A 224 -16.57 11.57 -20.88
CA ASP A 224 -15.91 11.47 -19.58
C ASP A 224 -14.40 11.75 -19.64
N ALA A 225 -13.93 12.35 -20.72
CA ALA A 225 -12.51 12.64 -20.96
C ALA A 225 -11.61 11.38 -20.93
N GLY A 226 -12.16 10.27 -21.42
CA GLY A 226 -11.45 8.99 -21.53
C GLY A 226 -11.50 8.14 -20.24
N ASN A 227 -10.93 6.95 -20.33
CA ASN A 227 -10.83 6.02 -19.20
C ASN A 227 -9.67 6.45 -18.29
N ARG A 228 -10.00 7.15 -17.21
CA ARG A 228 -9.00 7.50 -16.20
C ARG A 228 -8.97 6.48 -15.09
N ASP A 229 -7.80 6.30 -14.55
CA ASP A 229 -7.56 5.52 -13.35
C ASP A 229 -7.43 6.46 -12.15
N GLY A 230 -8.38 6.47 -11.24
CA GLY A 230 -8.36 7.27 -10.01
C GLY A 230 -7.37 6.77 -8.95
N GLY A 231 -6.72 5.62 -9.17
CA GLY A 231 -5.94 4.92 -8.17
C GLY A 231 -6.81 3.97 -7.32
N ASP A 232 -6.29 3.54 -6.18
CA ASP A 232 -7.03 2.75 -5.19
C ASP A 232 -6.74 3.23 -3.77
N GLY A 233 -7.61 2.88 -2.82
CA GLY A 233 -7.46 3.31 -1.42
C GLY A 233 -6.43 2.49 -0.65
N ILE A 234 -6.22 1.23 -1.04
CA ILE A 234 -5.31 0.32 -0.33
C ILE A 234 -3.83 0.66 -0.60
N SER A 235 -3.51 1.22 -1.78
CA SER A 235 -2.17 1.69 -2.11
C SER A 235 -1.69 2.81 -1.18
N ASN A 236 -2.61 3.45 -0.44
CA ASN A 236 -2.26 4.51 0.49
C ASN A 236 -1.56 4.00 1.76
N LEU A 237 -1.63 2.71 2.06
CA LEU A 237 -0.93 2.10 3.19
C LEU A 237 0.57 1.94 2.87
N ASN A 238 1.39 2.16 3.90
CA ASN A 238 2.81 1.90 3.81
C ASN A 238 3.11 0.42 4.12
N ALA A 239 3.74 -0.29 3.19
CA ALA A 239 4.09 -1.70 3.36
C ALA A 239 5.01 -1.97 4.56
N GLU A 240 5.85 -0.99 4.93
CA GLU A 240 6.76 -1.11 6.09
C GLU A 240 6.03 -1.14 7.43
N ASP A 241 4.79 -0.64 7.50
CA ASP A 241 3.99 -0.64 8.73
C ASP A 241 3.19 -1.93 8.91
N ILE A 242 3.28 -2.88 7.97
CA ILE A 242 2.51 -4.10 7.99
C ILE A 242 3.28 -5.22 8.67
N GLU A 243 2.64 -5.87 9.62
CA GLU A 243 3.13 -7.08 10.29
C GLU A 243 2.80 -8.33 9.50
N SER A 244 1.54 -8.44 9.05
CA SER A 244 1.08 -9.58 8.23
C SER A 244 -0.17 -9.23 7.43
N VAL A 245 -0.40 -10.00 6.36
CA VAL A 245 -1.64 -10.00 5.59
C VAL A 245 -2.20 -11.41 5.60
N SER A 246 -3.47 -11.54 6.01
CA SER A 246 -4.22 -12.79 5.95
C SER A 246 -5.32 -12.68 4.89
N ILE A 247 -5.42 -13.67 4.02
CA ILE A 247 -6.39 -13.70 2.92
C ILE A 247 -7.43 -14.77 3.22
N LEU A 248 -8.67 -14.32 3.49
CA LEU A 248 -9.80 -15.22 3.74
C LEU A 248 -10.56 -15.46 2.44
N LYS A 249 -10.62 -16.73 2.02
CA LYS A 249 -11.18 -17.13 0.74
C LYS A 249 -12.54 -17.81 0.94
N GLY A 250 -13.63 -17.18 0.47
CA GLY A 250 -14.93 -17.81 0.38
C GLY A 250 -16.00 -17.32 1.36
N ALA A 251 -17.08 -18.09 1.48
CA ALA A 251 -18.30 -17.74 2.20
C ALA A 251 -18.15 -17.40 3.71
N PRO A 252 -17.25 -18.05 4.48
CA PRO A 252 -17.09 -17.71 5.89
C PRO A 252 -16.69 -16.26 6.17
N ALA A 253 -15.94 -15.66 5.24
CA ALA A 253 -15.61 -14.24 5.31
C ALA A 253 -16.86 -13.35 5.20
N ALA A 254 -17.79 -13.70 4.29
CA ALA A 254 -19.05 -12.98 4.11
C ALA A 254 -19.99 -13.14 5.31
N ALA A 255 -19.99 -14.30 5.96
CA ALA A 255 -20.80 -14.54 7.15
C ALA A 255 -20.42 -13.60 8.31
N LEU A 256 -19.15 -13.20 8.40
CA LEU A 256 -18.64 -12.37 9.50
C LEU A 256 -18.64 -10.86 9.18
N TYR A 257 -18.31 -10.48 7.94
CA TYR A 257 -18.25 -9.09 7.51
C TYR A 257 -19.47 -8.63 6.67
N GLY A 258 -20.47 -9.51 6.49
CA GLY A 258 -21.66 -9.22 5.70
C GLY A 258 -21.42 -9.29 4.19
N SER A 259 -22.39 -8.79 3.42
CA SER A 259 -22.41 -8.85 1.95
C SER A 259 -21.20 -8.18 1.28
N GLN A 260 -20.57 -7.21 1.93
CA GLN A 260 -19.36 -6.54 1.42
C GLN A 260 -18.16 -7.49 1.27
N ALA A 261 -18.14 -8.59 2.01
CA ALA A 261 -17.09 -9.60 1.96
C ALA A 261 -17.40 -10.78 1.04
N ALA A 262 -18.42 -10.68 0.18
CA ALA A 262 -18.83 -11.76 -0.73
C ALA A 262 -17.69 -12.24 -1.64
N ASN A 263 -16.76 -11.34 -2.01
CA ASN A 263 -15.61 -11.65 -2.86
C ASN A 263 -14.35 -12.05 -2.08
N GLY A 264 -14.47 -12.32 -0.77
CA GLY A 264 -13.37 -12.59 0.14
C GLY A 264 -12.90 -11.37 0.90
N VAL A 265 -11.95 -11.56 1.82
CA VAL A 265 -11.42 -10.51 2.68
C VAL A 265 -9.90 -10.57 2.71
N ILE A 266 -9.27 -9.40 2.63
CA ILE A 266 -7.84 -9.21 2.87
C ILE A 266 -7.70 -8.49 4.21
N LEU A 267 -7.23 -9.23 5.22
CA LEU A 267 -6.99 -8.74 6.57
C LEU A 267 -5.54 -8.27 6.68
N ILE A 268 -5.34 -7.04 7.05
CA ILE A 268 -4.03 -6.41 7.22
C ILE A 268 -3.83 -6.14 8.70
N THR A 269 -2.77 -6.70 9.26
CA THR A 269 -2.35 -6.42 10.64
C THR A 269 -1.18 -5.46 10.60
N THR A 270 -1.28 -4.33 11.30
CA THR A 270 -0.22 -3.34 11.36
C THR A 270 0.72 -3.59 12.54
N LYS A 271 1.97 -3.16 12.41
CA LYS A 271 3.00 -3.29 13.45
C LYS A 271 2.60 -2.57 14.72
N LYS A 272 2.98 -3.14 15.86
CA LYS A 272 2.82 -2.58 17.20
C LYS A 272 4.17 -2.20 17.80
N GLY A 273 4.16 -1.44 18.87
CA GLY A 273 5.33 -1.21 19.70
C GLY A 273 5.86 -2.50 20.31
N ASN A 274 7.12 -2.51 20.68
CA ASN A 274 7.79 -3.68 21.26
C ASN A 274 8.19 -3.37 22.71
N ALA A 275 7.97 -4.34 23.60
CA ALA A 275 8.34 -4.26 25.02
C ALA A 275 9.85 -4.45 25.31
N ARG A 276 10.68 -4.66 24.28
CA ARG A 276 12.13 -4.87 24.44
C ARG A 276 12.81 -3.61 24.97
N LYS A 277 13.83 -3.78 25.85
CA LYS A 277 14.64 -2.69 26.41
C LYS A 277 15.37 -1.87 25.34
N GLN A 278 15.75 -2.48 24.22
CA GLN A 278 16.35 -1.78 23.08
C GLN A 278 15.23 -1.20 22.21
N GLN A 279 15.36 0.08 21.89
CA GLN A 279 14.44 0.81 21.00
C GLN A 279 14.99 0.72 19.57
N PRO A 280 14.58 -0.26 18.76
CA PRO A 280 15.09 -0.35 17.40
C PRO A 280 14.56 0.82 16.58
N VAL A 281 15.48 1.58 16.01
CA VAL A 281 15.22 2.52 14.93
C VAL A 281 15.54 1.80 13.64
N THR A 282 14.54 1.64 12.79
CA THR A 282 14.72 0.99 11.49
C THR A 282 14.64 2.07 10.40
N PHE A 283 15.69 2.16 9.60
CA PHE A 283 15.68 2.98 8.37
C PHE A 283 15.75 2.05 7.17
N THR A 284 14.85 2.28 6.21
CA THR A 284 14.79 1.53 4.96
C THR A 284 14.82 2.48 3.78
N SER A 285 15.65 2.20 2.80
CA SER A 285 15.71 2.95 1.55
C SER A 285 15.71 1.98 0.37
N ASN A 286 14.92 2.28 -0.64
CA ASN A 286 14.83 1.50 -1.87
C ASN A 286 14.82 2.44 -3.07
N LEU A 287 15.62 2.12 -4.07
CA LEU A 287 15.66 2.80 -5.36
C LEU A 287 15.38 1.78 -6.45
N THR A 288 14.37 2.04 -7.26
CA THR A 288 13.97 1.19 -8.39
C THR A 288 14.06 1.98 -9.69
N LEU A 289 14.71 1.42 -10.68
CA LEU A 289 14.75 1.92 -12.05
C LEU A 289 13.82 1.09 -12.91
N GLN A 290 13.06 1.73 -13.79
CA GLN A 290 12.06 1.09 -14.64
C GLN A 290 12.29 1.50 -16.09
N SER A 291 12.20 0.53 -17.00
CA SER A 291 12.21 0.76 -18.45
C SER A 291 11.14 -0.10 -19.10
N PRO A 292 10.60 0.30 -20.27
CA PRO A 292 9.72 -0.58 -21.04
C PRO A 292 10.51 -1.83 -21.44
N PHE A 293 9.95 -3.03 -21.16
CA PHE A 293 10.62 -4.28 -21.50
C PHE A 293 10.08 -4.90 -22.80
N SER A 294 8.89 -4.47 -23.25
CA SER A 294 8.26 -4.96 -24.47
C SER A 294 7.55 -3.81 -25.18
N LEU A 295 7.94 -3.57 -26.41
CA LEU A 295 7.31 -2.64 -27.34
C LEU A 295 6.77 -3.43 -28.54
N PRO A 296 5.72 -2.93 -29.23
CA PRO A 296 5.23 -3.56 -30.44
C PRO A 296 6.33 -3.66 -31.51
N ALA A 297 6.39 -4.79 -32.17
CA ALA A 297 7.25 -4.94 -33.34
C ALA A 297 6.58 -4.29 -34.56
N PHE A 298 7.24 -3.33 -35.15
CA PHE A 298 6.73 -2.61 -36.32
C PHE A 298 7.37 -3.13 -37.62
N GLN A 299 6.63 -3.05 -38.72
CA GLN A 299 7.16 -3.31 -40.05
C GLN A 299 8.10 -2.17 -40.48
N ASN A 300 9.13 -2.50 -41.28
CA ASN A 300 10.12 -1.56 -41.82
C ASN A 300 10.39 -1.81 -43.31
N ARG A 301 9.40 -2.33 -44.05
CA ARG A 301 9.53 -2.67 -45.47
C ARG A 301 8.69 -1.79 -46.40
N TYR A 302 7.62 -1.20 -45.88
CA TYR A 302 6.69 -0.36 -46.64
C TYR A 302 6.73 1.05 -46.06
N GLY A 303 6.94 2.03 -46.94
CA GLY A 303 7.03 3.44 -46.57
C GLY A 303 5.67 4.10 -46.43
N VAL A 304 5.70 5.42 -46.49
CA VAL A 304 4.51 6.26 -46.38
C VAL A 304 3.73 6.26 -47.69
N SER A 305 2.39 6.14 -47.65
CA SER A 305 1.54 6.19 -48.85
C SER A 305 1.09 7.60 -49.21
N ASP A 306 0.60 8.36 -48.23
CA ASP A 306 -0.07 9.65 -48.39
C ASP A 306 0.47 10.75 -47.46
N GLY A 307 1.63 10.52 -46.88
CA GLY A 307 2.23 11.39 -45.88
C GLY A 307 1.83 11.04 -44.43
N VAL A 308 0.84 10.18 -44.25
CA VAL A 308 0.29 9.82 -42.92
C VAL A 308 0.37 8.31 -42.63
N GLU A 309 0.07 7.47 -43.62
CA GLU A 309 -0.01 6.01 -43.39
C GLU A 309 1.27 5.27 -43.81
N SER A 310 1.54 4.16 -43.12
CA SER A 310 2.77 3.37 -43.26
C SER A 310 2.75 2.29 -44.35
N TRP A 311 1.69 2.18 -45.18
CA TRP A 311 1.49 1.06 -46.12
C TRP A 311 1.62 1.50 -47.59
N GLY A 312 2.58 2.37 -47.88
CA GLY A 312 2.93 2.77 -49.22
C GLY A 312 3.78 1.75 -49.99
N ALA A 313 4.54 2.22 -50.95
CA ALA A 313 5.40 1.36 -51.78
C ALA A 313 6.49 0.68 -50.95
N ARG A 314 6.87 -0.54 -51.32
CA ARG A 314 8.02 -1.24 -50.73
C ARG A 314 9.29 -0.48 -51.08
N ALA A 315 10.01 -0.04 -50.08
CA ALA A 315 11.24 0.73 -50.23
C ALA A 315 12.25 0.39 -49.11
N ARG A 316 13.52 0.64 -49.40
CA ARG A 316 14.54 0.64 -48.35
C ARG A 316 14.44 1.97 -47.59
N MET A 317 14.01 1.89 -46.32
CA MET A 317 13.79 3.07 -45.49
C MET A 317 14.87 3.22 -44.44
N LYS A 318 15.12 4.43 -43.97
CA LYS A 318 15.78 4.67 -42.69
C LYS A 318 14.83 4.25 -41.58
N THR A 319 15.32 3.54 -40.61
CA THR A 319 14.53 3.12 -39.44
C THR A 319 14.81 4.06 -38.27
N TYR A 320 13.73 4.46 -37.58
CA TYR A 320 13.79 5.30 -36.40
C TYR A 320 13.11 4.54 -35.25
N ASP A 321 13.68 4.60 -34.06
CA ASP A 321 13.06 4.02 -32.87
C ASP A 321 12.12 5.01 -32.18
N ASN A 322 11.18 5.57 -32.95
CA ASN A 322 10.23 6.58 -32.47
C ASN A 322 9.47 6.13 -31.21
N ALA A 323 9.17 4.82 -31.08
CA ALA A 323 8.47 4.28 -29.95
C ALA A 323 9.38 4.14 -28.71
N GLY A 324 10.61 3.69 -28.87
CA GLY A 324 11.59 3.60 -27.79
C GLY A 324 11.98 4.98 -27.24
N ASP A 325 12.23 5.93 -28.14
CA ASP A 325 12.65 7.30 -27.81
C ASP A 325 11.58 8.14 -27.08
N PHE A 326 10.32 7.73 -27.14
CA PHE A 326 9.22 8.37 -26.41
C PHE A 326 9.31 8.12 -24.90
N PHE A 327 9.75 6.93 -24.50
CA PHE A 327 9.83 6.55 -23.10
C PHE A 327 11.16 7.00 -22.47
N ARG A 328 11.11 7.20 -21.18
CA ARG A 328 12.29 7.48 -20.37
C ARG A 328 12.48 6.41 -19.28
N THR A 329 13.63 6.40 -18.66
CA THR A 329 13.83 5.62 -17.44
C THR A 329 12.96 6.19 -16.32
N GLY A 330 12.04 5.37 -15.81
CA GLY A 330 11.27 5.66 -14.60
C GLY A 330 12.14 5.44 -13.36
N ILE A 331 11.91 6.23 -12.33
CA ILE A 331 12.67 6.18 -11.07
C ILE A 331 11.68 6.21 -9.92
N THR A 332 11.80 5.22 -9.03
CA THR A 332 11.03 5.16 -7.78
C THR A 332 11.99 5.14 -6.60
N ALA A 333 11.86 6.11 -5.70
CA ALA A 333 12.57 6.17 -4.43
C ALA A 333 11.57 6.01 -3.28
N MET A 334 11.79 5.02 -2.42
CA MET A 334 10.97 4.75 -1.25
C MET A 334 11.87 4.75 -0.01
N ASN A 335 11.60 5.65 0.93
CA ASN A 335 12.35 5.78 2.16
C ASN A 335 11.40 5.70 3.34
N ALA A 336 11.75 4.93 4.36
CA ALA A 336 10.96 4.82 5.57
C ALA A 336 11.85 4.81 6.81
N VAL A 337 11.37 5.42 7.88
CA VAL A 337 11.95 5.34 9.21
C VAL A 337 10.85 4.91 10.18
N SER A 338 11.16 3.96 11.05
CA SER A 338 10.26 3.57 12.13
C SER A 338 11.00 3.42 13.44
N VAL A 339 10.30 3.71 14.53
CA VAL A 339 10.78 3.61 15.90
C VAL A 339 9.76 2.78 16.68
N SER A 340 10.22 1.74 17.32
CA SER A 340 9.42 0.92 18.23
C SER A 340 10.02 1.03 19.62
N SER A 341 9.19 1.42 20.59
CA SER A 341 9.62 1.62 21.98
C SER A 341 8.55 1.16 22.94
N GLY A 342 8.93 0.84 24.17
CA GLY A 342 7.95 0.58 25.19
C GLY A 342 8.45 -0.29 26.34
N SER A 343 7.50 -0.55 27.23
CA SER A 343 7.59 -1.49 28.35
C SER A 343 6.51 -2.57 28.18
N GLU A 344 6.41 -3.48 29.12
CA GLU A 344 5.30 -4.43 29.17
C GLU A 344 3.94 -3.74 29.32
N GLN A 345 3.90 -2.54 29.90
CA GLN A 345 2.67 -1.80 30.17
C GLN A 345 2.28 -0.86 29.03
N VAL A 346 3.26 -0.19 28.41
CA VAL A 346 3.02 0.79 27.32
C VAL A 346 3.98 0.51 26.17
N GLN A 347 3.45 0.39 24.99
CA GLN A 347 4.20 0.15 23.77
C GLN A 347 3.83 1.21 22.73
N ASN A 348 4.83 1.79 22.10
CA ASN A 348 4.65 2.83 21.08
C ASN A 348 5.33 2.41 19.79
N TYR A 349 4.67 2.67 18.68
CA TYR A 349 5.21 2.53 17.34
C TYR A 349 4.99 3.84 16.59
N PHE A 350 6.03 4.38 16.01
CA PHE A 350 5.98 5.54 15.13
C PHE A 350 6.66 5.20 13.82
N SER A 351 6.07 5.65 12.70
CA SER A 351 6.72 5.56 11.40
C SER A 351 6.45 6.80 10.55
N TYR A 352 7.40 7.07 9.67
CA TYR A 352 7.28 7.99 8.56
C TYR A 352 7.81 7.33 7.30
N ALA A 353 7.07 7.43 6.19
CA ALA A 353 7.53 6.98 4.89
C ALA A 353 7.29 8.04 3.81
N ASN A 354 8.24 8.12 2.87
CA ASN A 354 8.14 8.93 1.67
C ASN A 354 8.31 8.04 0.44
N THR A 355 7.42 8.20 -0.53
CA THR A 355 7.52 7.58 -1.85
C THR A 355 7.51 8.67 -2.90
N ALA A 356 8.56 8.72 -3.72
CA ALA A 356 8.68 9.60 -4.88
C ALA A 356 8.89 8.75 -6.12
N GLU A 357 7.99 8.86 -7.08
CA GLU A 357 8.03 8.09 -8.32
C GLU A 357 7.94 9.03 -9.53
N ARG A 358 8.80 8.80 -10.52
CA ARG A 358 8.69 9.34 -11.87
C ARG A 358 8.41 8.17 -12.81
N GLY A 359 7.28 8.22 -13.51
CA GLY A 359 6.91 7.19 -14.47
C GLY A 359 7.80 7.18 -15.72
N ILE A 360 7.64 6.15 -16.53
CA ILE A 360 8.34 6.00 -17.82
C ILE A 360 7.82 6.96 -18.90
N THR A 361 6.64 7.56 -18.71
CA THR A 361 6.09 8.61 -19.59
C THR A 361 6.44 10.00 -19.07
N GLY A 362 6.63 10.95 -19.98
CA GLY A 362 7.27 12.25 -19.76
C GLY A 362 6.94 13.02 -18.49
N SER A 363 5.67 13.31 -18.20
CA SER A 363 5.25 14.20 -17.09
C SER A 363 4.71 13.49 -15.87
N ASN A 364 4.48 12.17 -15.94
CA ASN A 364 3.87 11.41 -14.84
C ASN A 364 4.74 11.35 -13.60
N ARG A 365 4.18 11.74 -12.43
CA ARG A 365 4.84 11.77 -11.13
C ARG A 365 3.88 11.38 -10.01
N LEU A 366 4.43 10.74 -8.98
CA LEU A 366 3.76 10.51 -7.70
C LEU A 366 4.67 10.97 -6.57
N MET A 367 4.10 11.64 -5.59
CA MET A 367 4.72 11.92 -4.31
C MET A 367 3.74 11.57 -3.20
N ARG A 368 4.18 10.74 -2.24
CA ARG A 368 3.36 10.30 -1.11
C ARG A 368 4.15 10.37 0.18
N HIS A 369 3.48 10.83 1.22
CA HIS A 369 3.97 10.87 2.60
C HIS A 369 2.98 10.13 3.49
N ASN A 370 3.50 9.21 4.29
CA ASN A 370 2.73 8.46 5.28
C ASN A 370 3.32 8.72 6.68
N PHE A 371 2.44 8.97 7.65
CA PHE A 371 2.76 9.06 9.07
C PHE A 371 1.89 8.07 9.82
N ASN A 372 2.45 7.35 10.77
CA ASN A 372 1.71 6.44 11.61
C ASN A 372 2.18 6.54 13.06
N LEU A 373 1.23 6.56 13.99
CA LEU A 373 1.46 6.54 15.42
C LEU A 373 0.50 5.54 16.07
N ARG A 374 1.05 4.54 16.74
CA ARG A 374 0.28 3.54 17.48
C ARG A 374 0.78 3.44 18.91
N THR A 375 -0.16 3.42 19.84
CA THR A 375 0.11 3.21 21.27
C THR A 375 -0.77 2.08 21.78
N THR A 376 -0.16 1.11 22.45
CA THR A 376 -0.86 0.03 23.13
C THR A 376 -0.53 0.10 24.61
N THR A 377 -1.55 0.10 25.47
CA THR A 377 -1.39 0.20 26.93
C THR A 377 -2.11 -0.96 27.61
N GLY A 378 -1.42 -1.63 28.51
CA GLY A 378 -1.99 -2.68 29.37
C GLY A 378 -2.27 -2.16 30.77
N LEU A 379 -3.52 -2.24 31.21
CA LEU A 379 -3.99 -1.81 32.52
C LEU A 379 -4.43 -3.03 33.36
N PHE A 380 -4.53 -2.85 34.68
CA PHE A 380 -5.01 -3.88 35.62
C PHE A 380 -4.29 -5.24 35.42
N ARG A 381 -2.95 -5.22 35.45
CA ARG A 381 -2.12 -6.43 35.23
C ARG A 381 -2.41 -7.10 33.88
N GLN A 382 -2.50 -6.29 32.81
CA GLN A 382 -2.78 -6.73 31.43
C GLN A 382 -4.19 -7.32 31.21
N ARG A 383 -5.13 -7.13 32.15
CA ARG A 383 -6.52 -7.54 31.94
C ARG A 383 -7.27 -6.65 30.96
N LEU A 384 -6.98 -5.34 30.95
CA LEU A 384 -7.53 -4.39 29.98
C LEU A 384 -6.41 -3.89 29.10
N LYS A 385 -6.51 -4.15 27.79
CA LYS A 385 -5.60 -3.61 26.77
C LYS A 385 -6.32 -2.53 25.99
N LEU A 386 -5.72 -1.36 25.92
CA LEU A 386 -6.15 -0.24 25.08
C LEU A 386 -5.15 -0.08 23.94
N ASP A 387 -5.65 -0.02 22.71
CA ASP A 387 -4.84 0.12 21.52
C ASP A 387 -5.42 1.27 20.68
N GLY A 388 -4.63 2.31 20.44
CA GLY A 388 -4.98 3.45 19.62
C GLY A 388 -3.99 3.58 18.47
N ASN A 389 -4.49 3.76 17.25
CA ASN A 389 -3.68 3.95 16.06
C ASN A 389 -4.21 5.15 15.25
N ILE A 390 -3.32 6.05 14.84
CA ILE A 390 -3.64 7.18 13.96
C ILE A 390 -2.63 7.17 12.82
N SER A 391 -3.14 7.17 11.60
CA SER A 391 -2.32 7.33 10.39
C SER A 391 -2.82 8.49 9.54
N PHE A 392 -1.87 9.22 8.97
CA PHE A 392 -2.12 10.29 8.01
C PHE A 392 -1.34 10.03 6.73
N MET A 393 -2.01 10.19 5.59
CA MET A 393 -1.38 10.09 4.29
C MET A 393 -1.73 11.31 3.43
N ARG A 394 -0.71 11.84 2.75
CA ARG A 394 -0.85 12.85 1.70
C ARG A 394 -0.20 12.35 0.42
N GLN A 395 -0.95 12.33 -0.66
CA GLN A 395 -0.48 11.90 -1.98
C GLN A 395 -0.81 12.96 -3.03
N VAL A 396 0.17 13.24 -3.88
CA VAL A 396 0.01 14.03 -5.10
C VAL A 396 0.39 13.15 -6.27
N VAL A 397 -0.49 13.05 -7.27
CA VAL A 397 -0.21 12.42 -8.56
C VAL A 397 -0.40 13.44 -9.65
N GLU A 398 0.59 13.58 -10.51
CA GLU A 398 0.56 14.51 -11.65
C GLU A 398 0.63 13.71 -12.94
N ASP A 399 -0.15 14.16 -13.93
CA ASP A 399 -0.13 13.72 -15.33
C ASP A 399 -0.13 12.20 -15.49
N LYS A 400 -1.05 11.55 -14.77
CA LYS A 400 -1.23 10.12 -14.89
C LYS A 400 -1.69 9.77 -16.31
N PRO A 401 -0.97 8.90 -17.03
CA PRO A 401 -1.39 8.45 -18.36
C PRO A 401 -2.76 7.80 -18.33
N VAL A 402 -3.53 7.99 -19.37
CA VAL A 402 -4.83 7.34 -19.55
C VAL A 402 -4.60 6.01 -20.28
N PRO A 403 -4.90 4.86 -19.68
CA PRO A 403 -4.76 3.57 -20.33
C PRO A 403 -5.98 3.30 -21.20
N GLY A 404 -5.76 2.77 -22.37
CA GLY A 404 -6.85 2.49 -23.32
C GLY A 404 -7.53 3.77 -23.85
N GLY A 405 -8.61 3.58 -24.60
CA GLY A 405 -9.26 4.69 -25.30
C GLY A 405 -8.40 5.27 -26.43
N PHE A 406 -8.94 6.22 -27.18
CA PHE A 406 -8.24 6.77 -28.33
C PHE A 406 -7.59 8.12 -27.98
N TYR A 407 -8.37 9.10 -27.73
CA TYR A 407 -8.03 10.52 -27.76
C TYR A 407 -6.97 10.98 -26.76
N MET A 408 -6.91 10.38 -25.57
CA MET A 408 -6.01 10.79 -24.50
C MET A 408 -4.81 9.86 -24.32
N ASN A 409 -4.78 8.74 -25.05
CA ASN A 409 -3.67 7.81 -24.99
C ASN A 409 -2.57 8.27 -25.96
N PRO A 410 -1.40 8.71 -25.47
CA PRO A 410 -0.32 9.18 -26.35
C PRO A 410 0.21 8.08 -27.27
N LEU A 411 -0.01 6.80 -26.91
CA LEU A 411 0.47 5.68 -27.70
C LEU A 411 -0.29 5.50 -29.02
N VAL A 412 -1.50 6.06 -29.16
CA VAL A 412 -2.24 5.99 -30.42
C VAL A 412 -1.47 6.71 -31.52
N GLY A 413 -1.18 7.99 -31.35
CA GLY A 413 -0.39 8.74 -32.32
C GLY A 413 1.03 8.20 -32.48
N LEU A 414 1.66 7.77 -31.37
CA LEU A 414 3.00 7.19 -31.39
C LEU A 414 3.10 5.91 -32.23
N TYR A 415 2.14 4.98 -32.07
CA TYR A 415 2.19 3.67 -32.74
C TYR A 415 1.65 3.72 -34.19
N ARG A 416 0.79 4.66 -34.49
CA ARG A 416 0.32 4.93 -35.86
C ARG A 416 1.30 5.78 -36.65
N PHE A 417 2.23 6.47 -36.00
CA PHE A 417 3.20 7.34 -36.69
C PHE A 417 3.94 6.61 -37.82
N PRO A 418 4.03 7.19 -39.02
CA PRO A 418 4.48 6.48 -40.20
C PRO A 418 5.93 5.99 -40.14
N ARG A 419 6.13 4.79 -40.66
CA ARG A 419 7.45 4.15 -40.72
C ARG A 419 8.36 4.88 -41.69
N GLY A 420 9.63 5.05 -41.33
CA GLY A 420 10.62 5.75 -42.15
C GLY A 420 10.62 7.29 -41.97
N VAL A 421 9.74 7.81 -41.12
CA VAL A 421 9.68 9.22 -40.73
C VAL A 421 10.21 9.42 -39.32
N ASP A 422 10.97 10.46 -39.11
CA ASP A 422 11.51 10.86 -37.81
C ASP A 422 10.46 11.65 -37.02
N ILE A 423 10.14 11.23 -35.80
CA ILE A 423 9.18 11.94 -34.93
C ILE A 423 9.83 13.14 -34.20
N THR A 424 11.15 13.26 -34.23
CA THR A 424 11.90 14.29 -33.48
C THR A 424 11.40 15.73 -33.75
N PRO A 425 11.08 16.14 -34.97
CA PRO A 425 10.50 17.48 -35.21
C PRO A 425 9.22 17.73 -34.43
N TYR A 426 8.32 16.74 -34.37
CA TYR A 426 7.06 16.81 -33.63
C TYR A 426 7.23 16.65 -32.12
N ARG A 427 8.38 16.18 -31.64
CA ARG A 427 8.77 16.19 -30.24
C ARG A 427 9.29 17.54 -29.80
N GLU A 428 10.17 18.16 -30.61
CA GLU A 428 10.83 19.42 -30.30
C GLU A 428 9.89 20.61 -30.53
N HIS A 429 9.03 20.51 -31.53
CA HIS A 429 8.04 21.54 -31.92
C HIS A 429 6.63 20.93 -31.90
N PHE A 430 6.21 20.35 -30.75
CA PHE A 430 4.88 19.76 -30.64
C PHE A 430 3.74 20.78 -30.70
N GLU A 431 4.08 22.05 -30.72
CA GLU A 431 3.15 23.18 -30.89
C GLU A 431 3.74 24.26 -31.77
N VAL A 432 2.88 24.95 -32.52
CA VAL A 432 3.20 26.06 -33.42
C VAL A 432 2.27 27.23 -33.12
N TYR A 433 2.78 28.46 -33.27
CA TYR A 433 1.99 29.66 -33.05
C TYR A 433 1.01 29.90 -34.20
N ASP A 434 -0.29 29.93 -33.89
CA ASP A 434 -1.37 30.33 -34.81
C ASP A 434 -1.66 31.83 -34.65
N ALA A 435 -1.29 32.61 -35.67
CA ALA A 435 -1.47 34.07 -35.66
C ALA A 435 -2.95 34.47 -35.67
N GLY A 436 -3.83 33.69 -36.29
CA GLY A 436 -5.26 33.93 -36.35
C GLY A 436 -5.93 33.76 -34.97
N ARG A 437 -5.54 32.75 -34.25
CA ARG A 437 -6.05 32.44 -32.88
C ARG A 437 -5.23 33.12 -31.78
N LYS A 438 -4.04 33.66 -32.10
CA LYS A 438 -3.07 34.26 -31.17
C LYS A 438 -2.68 33.35 -30.02
N LEU A 439 -2.51 32.06 -30.29
CA LEU A 439 -2.10 31.05 -29.32
C LEU A 439 -1.32 29.92 -30.01
N ASN A 440 -0.61 29.11 -29.20
CA ASN A 440 0.03 27.92 -29.71
C ASN A 440 -1.01 26.80 -29.89
N VAL A 441 -0.98 26.17 -31.06
CA VAL A 441 -1.81 25.04 -31.46
C VAL A 441 -0.94 23.80 -31.63
N GLN A 442 -1.54 22.64 -31.58
CA GLN A 442 -0.87 21.37 -31.79
C GLN A 442 -0.26 21.30 -33.20
N ASP A 443 1.01 20.93 -33.34
CA ASP A 443 1.66 20.54 -34.57
C ASP A 443 1.68 19.01 -34.70
N TRP A 444 1.06 18.51 -35.78
CA TRP A 444 0.98 17.05 -35.98
C TRP A 444 0.83 16.72 -37.47
N ILE A 445 1.34 15.52 -37.84
CA ILE A 445 1.33 15.00 -39.21
C ILE A 445 -0.09 14.75 -39.76
N ALA A 446 -1.05 14.45 -38.88
CA ALA A 446 -2.45 14.19 -39.19
C ALA A 446 -3.37 15.17 -38.44
N PRO A 447 -3.35 16.48 -38.72
CA PRO A 447 -4.02 17.49 -37.90
C PRO A 447 -5.56 17.42 -37.94
N SER A 448 -6.13 16.73 -38.92
CA SER A 448 -7.58 16.57 -39.09
C SER A 448 -8.13 15.24 -38.49
N ASP A 449 -7.28 14.38 -37.95
CA ASP A 449 -7.74 13.14 -37.33
C ASP A 449 -8.15 13.41 -35.87
N ASP A 450 -9.45 13.26 -35.58
CA ASP A 450 -9.98 13.44 -34.21
C ASP A 450 -9.55 12.34 -33.22
N PHE A 451 -9.11 11.19 -33.72
CA PHE A 451 -8.69 10.03 -32.87
C PHE A 451 -7.23 10.07 -32.50
N GLU A 452 -6.42 10.76 -33.29
CA GLU A 452 -4.98 10.78 -33.18
C GLU A 452 -4.47 12.18 -32.87
N GLN A 453 -3.61 12.28 -31.89
CA GLN A 453 -2.96 13.53 -31.51
C GLN A 453 -1.46 13.32 -31.41
N ASN A 454 -0.70 14.44 -31.54
CA ASN A 454 0.71 14.41 -31.24
C ASN A 454 0.95 13.84 -29.82
N PRO A 455 1.68 12.73 -29.66
CA PRO A 455 1.93 12.13 -28.35
C PRO A 455 2.59 13.11 -27.36
N TYR A 456 3.41 14.04 -27.86
CA TYR A 456 4.06 15.07 -27.03
C TYR A 456 3.12 16.20 -26.65
N TRP A 457 2.09 16.52 -27.50
CA TRP A 457 0.99 17.38 -27.09
C TRP A 457 0.22 16.77 -25.93
N VAL A 458 -0.17 15.50 -26.04
CA VAL A 458 -0.93 14.79 -25.02
C VAL A 458 -0.21 14.85 -23.67
N VAL A 459 1.08 14.52 -23.60
CA VAL A 459 1.83 14.51 -22.33
C VAL A 459 2.19 15.89 -21.79
N ASN A 460 2.16 16.95 -22.63
CA ASN A 460 2.55 18.30 -22.22
C ASN A 460 1.36 19.27 -22.08
N ARG A 461 0.24 19.03 -22.77
CA ARG A 461 -0.91 19.96 -22.83
C ARG A 461 -2.23 19.37 -22.32
N ILE A 462 -2.30 18.07 -22.08
CA ILE A 462 -3.38 17.45 -21.31
C ILE A 462 -2.83 17.17 -19.91
N ARG A 463 -3.08 18.12 -18.99
CA ARG A 463 -2.47 18.09 -17.65
C ARG A 463 -3.49 17.67 -16.60
N SER A 464 -3.06 16.86 -15.67
CA SER A 464 -3.87 16.43 -14.52
C SER A 464 -3.10 16.52 -13.22
N ARG A 465 -3.79 16.88 -12.14
CA ARG A 465 -3.23 16.83 -10.79
C ARG A 465 -4.28 16.34 -9.84
N SER A 466 -3.97 15.25 -9.15
CA SER A 466 -4.77 14.68 -8.08
C SER A 466 -4.05 14.87 -6.75
N LEU A 467 -4.76 15.40 -5.76
CA LEU A 467 -4.30 15.53 -4.38
C LEU A 467 -5.24 14.71 -3.49
N ARG A 468 -4.71 13.74 -2.78
CA ARG A 468 -5.43 12.97 -1.77
C ARG A 468 -4.84 13.20 -0.40
N ASN A 469 -5.71 13.51 0.57
CA ASN A 469 -5.37 13.46 1.98
C ASN A 469 -6.27 12.40 2.63
N ARG A 470 -5.69 11.55 3.48
CA ARG A 470 -6.43 10.51 4.21
C ARG A 470 -6.00 10.48 5.65
N VAL A 471 -6.98 10.37 6.54
CA VAL A 471 -6.78 10.17 7.97
C VAL A 471 -7.50 8.88 8.36
N MET A 472 -6.79 7.96 8.97
CA MET A 472 -7.39 6.77 9.58
C MET A 472 -7.06 6.81 11.07
N ALA A 473 -8.08 6.71 11.91
CA ALA A 473 -7.94 6.60 13.35
C ALA A 473 -8.72 5.39 13.84
N SER A 474 -8.09 4.56 14.66
CA SER A 474 -8.74 3.39 15.27
C SER A 474 -8.46 3.31 16.76
N PHE A 475 -9.43 2.76 17.47
CA PHE A 475 -9.32 2.50 18.91
C PHE A 475 -9.91 1.13 19.23
N THR A 476 -9.22 0.38 20.07
CA THR A 476 -9.67 -0.93 20.57
C THR A 476 -9.48 -0.99 22.08
N ALA A 477 -10.52 -1.37 22.80
CA ALA A 477 -10.48 -1.75 24.19
C ALA A 477 -10.77 -3.26 24.28
N ASP A 478 -9.89 -4.02 24.88
CA ASP A 478 -9.93 -5.46 24.98
C ASP A 478 -9.80 -5.87 26.46
N TRP A 479 -10.90 -6.33 27.04
CA TRP A 479 -11.00 -6.62 28.46
C TRP A 479 -11.21 -8.11 28.75
N LYS A 480 -10.21 -8.73 29.37
CA LYS A 480 -10.32 -10.10 29.95
C LYS A 480 -11.05 -10.00 31.29
N VAL A 481 -12.37 -10.23 31.29
CA VAL A 481 -13.21 -10.17 32.49
C VAL A 481 -12.78 -11.27 33.44
N ASN A 482 -12.67 -12.50 32.92
CA ASN A 482 -12.22 -13.69 33.65
C ASN A 482 -11.55 -14.70 32.69
N GLY A 483 -11.39 -15.95 33.11
CA GLY A 483 -10.72 -16.98 32.32
C GLY A 483 -11.48 -17.47 31.08
N TRP A 484 -12.78 -17.20 30.98
CA TRP A 484 -13.65 -17.68 29.89
C TRP A 484 -14.44 -16.57 29.19
N LEU A 485 -14.44 -15.32 29.69
CA LEU A 485 -15.16 -14.20 29.12
C LEU A 485 -14.20 -13.04 28.81
N ARG A 486 -14.23 -12.58 27.58
CA ARG A 486 -13.51 -11.42 27.08
C ARG A 486 -14.48 -10.49 26.36
N LEU A 487 -14.44 -9.22 26.70
CA LEU A 487 -15.21 -8.16 26.05
C LEU A 487 -14.27 -7.30 25.21
N LYS A 488 -14.65 -7.02 23.98
CA LYS A 488 -13.89 -6.14 23.08
C LYS A 488 -14.81 -5.08 22.52
N ALA A 489 -14.40 -3.83 22.63
CA ALA A 489 -15.02 -2.71 21.93
C ALA A 489 -13.98 -2.08 21.00
N ARG A 490 -14.37 -1.79 19.76
CA ARG A 490 -13.48 -1.16 18.78
C ARG A 490 -14.24 -0.24 17.85
N GLY A 491 -13.52 0.75 17.35
CA GLY A 491 -14.06 1.65 16.34
C GLY A 491 -12.95 2.23 15.50
N ASN A 492 -13.29 2.62 14.28
CA ASN A 492 -12.40 3.39 13.43
C ASN A 492 -13.16 4.48 12.66
N VAL A 493 -12.42 5.50 12.30
CA VAL A 493 -12.81 6.53 11.32
C VAL A 493 -11.78 6.48 10.20
N ASP A 494 -12.27 6.41 8.97
CA ASP A 494 -11.46 6.54 7.76
C ASP A 494 -12.02 7.69 6.94
N TYR A 495 -11.27 8.77 6.85
CA TYR A 495 -11.63 10.00 6.14
C TYR A 495 -10.70 10.21 4.96
N VAL A 496 -11.27 10.36 3.78
CA VAL A 496 -10.57 10.66 2.53
C VAL A 496 -11.06 11.99 1.98
N ASN A 497 -10.14 12.83 1.52
CA ASN A 497 -10.45 14.04 0.77
C ASN A 497 -9.58 14.10 -0.50
N ASP A 498 -10.26 14.05 -1.65
CA ASP A 498 -9.65 14.10 -2.97
C ASP A 498 -9.97 15.42 -3.67
N LYS A 499 -8.97 16.01 -4.31
CA LYS A 499 -9.12 17.16 -5.21
C LYS A 499 -8.42 16.85 -6.50
N VAL A 500 -9.16 16.90 -7.61
CA VAL A 500 -8.64 16.62 -8.95
C VAL A 500 -8.88 17.81 -9.85
N ARG A 501 -7.84 18.22 -10.57
CA ARG A 501 -7.88 19.25 -11.60
C ARG A 501 -7.33 18.72 -12.87
N GLN A 502 -8.02 19.02 -13.99
CA GLN A 502 -7.56 18.67 -15.31
C GLN A 502 -7.70 19.86 -16.25
N LYS A 503 -6.72 20.00 -17.11
CA LYS A 503 -6.56 21.09 -18.05
C LYS A 503 -6.28 20.50 -19.41
N PHE A 504 -7.15 20.77 -20.35
CA PHE A 504 -6.96 20.45 -21.76
C PHE A 504 -6.76 21.76 -22.49
N TYR A 505 -5.59 21.96 -23.04
CA TYR A 505 -5.27 23.19 -23.73
C TYR A 505 -6.06 23.31 -25.04
N ALA A 506 -6.29 24.56 -25.46
CA ALA A 506 -6.87 24.88 -26.76
C ALA A 506 -6.07 24.21 -27.89
N SER A 507 -6.75 23.64 -28.87
CA SER A 507 -6.19 22.74 -29.92
C SER A 507 -6.07 21.27 -29.55
N THR A 508 -6.46 20.87 -28.33
CA THR A 508 -6.73 19.45 -28.06
C THR A 508 -7.90 19.00 -28.92
N ALA A 509 -7.90 17.71 -29.34
CA ALA A 509 -8.93 17.12 -30.21
C ALA A 509 -10.35 17.60 -29.86
N PRO A 510 -11.16 18.05 -30.84
CA PRO A 510 -12.48 18.65 -30.61
C PRO A 510 -13.44 17.73 -29.87
N ALA A 511 -13.28 16.42 -30.02
CA ALA A 511 -14.03 15.42 -29.28
C ALA A 511 -13.80 15.49 -27.76
N LEU A 512 -12.65 15.99 -27.30
CA LEU A 512 -12.26 16.07 -25.89
C LEU A 512 -12.46 17.45 -25.28
N ALA A 513 -12.24 18.50 -26.03
CA ALA A 513 -12.21 19.87 -25.53
C ALA A 513 -12.83 20.86 -26.52
N GLY A 514 -13.40 21.92 -26.01
CA GLY A 514 -13.86 23.05 -26.82
C GLY A 514 -12.69 23.84 -27.42
N ALA A 515 -12.99 24.77 -28.33
CA ALA A 515 -12.00 25.57 -29.08
C ALA A 515 -10.98 26.28 -28.15
N ASN A 516 -11.41 26.75 -26.98
CA ASN A 516 -10.58 27.45 -26.00
C ASN A 516 -10.01 26.54 -24.89
N GLY A 517 -10.18 25.22 -25.05
CA GLY A 517 -9.76 24.20 -24.07
C GLY A 517 -10.90 23.68 -23.22
N ARG A 518 -10.56 22.80 -22.25
CA ARG A 518 -11.49 22.21 -21.26
C ARG A 518 -10.89 22.27 -19.88
N TYR A 519 -11.70 22.58 -18.90
CA TYR A 519 -11.33 22.56 -17.49
C TYR A 519 -12.27 21.66 -16.69
N ILE A 520 -11.66 20.79 -15.88
CA ILE A 520 -12.38 19.93 -14.94
C ILE A 520 -11.81 20.18 -13.54
N GLU A 521 -12.69 20.47 -12.61
CA GLU A 521 -12.37 20.49 -11.17
C GLU A 521 -13.33 19.57 -10.45
N SER A 522 -12.79 18.66 -9.63
CA SER A 522 -13.61 17.82 -8.77
C SER A 522 -13.06 17.78 -7.36
N SER A 523 -13.98 17.79 -6.39
CA SER A 523 -13.74 17.63 -4.98
C SER A 523 -14.58 16.48 -4.48
N TYR A 524 -13.98 15.59 -3.72
CA TYR A 524 -14.65 14.42 -3.16
C TYR A 524 -14.19 14.24 -1.72
N SER A 525 -15.13 14.06 -0.82
CA SER A 525 -14.82 13.64 0.54
C SER A 525 -15.68 12.46 0.95
N GLU A 526 -15.09 11.54 1.63
CA GLU A 526 -15.75 10.34 2.11
C GLU A 526 -15.31 10.05 3.54
N THR A 527 -16.28 9.79 4.39
CA THR A 527 -16.07 9.38 5.78
C THR A 527 -16.71 8.01 5.98
N LEU A 528 -15.93 7.08 6.47
CA LEU A 528 -16.40 5.78 6.95
C LEU A 528 -16.17 5.71 8.46
N PHE A 529 -17.23 5.55 9.22
CA PHE A 529 -17.19 5.21 10.63
C PHE A 529 -17.60 3.76 10.83
N ASN A 530 -16.82 2.99 11.58
CA ASN A 530 -17.22 1.67 12.06
C ASN A 530 -17.10 1.63 13.57
N GLY A 531 -18.09 1.04 14.23
CA GLY A 531 -18.09 0.75 15.65
C GLY A 531 -18.56 -0.69 15.88
N GLU A 532 -17.93 -1.40 16.81
CA GLU A 532 -18.27 -2.80 17.09
C GLU A 532 -18.02 -3.14 18.55
N VAL A 533 -18.91 -3.93 19.12
CA VAL A 533 -18.76 -4.54 20.43
C VAL A 533 -18.90 -6.04 20.32
N LEU A 534 -18.01 -6.79 21.00
CA LEU A 534 -17.94 -8.25 20.97
C LEU A 534 -17.90 -8.79 22.40
N ALA A 535 -18.68 -9.83 22.65
CA ALA A 535 -18.55 -10.70 23.81
C ALA A 535 -18.05 -12.06 23.35
N MET A 536 -16.89 -12.46 23.84
CA MET A 536 -16.20 -13.70 23.45
C MET A 536 -16.13 -14.66 24.64
N PHE A 537 -16.56 -15.88 24.41
CA PHE A 537 -16.60 -16.96 25.38
C PHE A 537 -15.71 -18.10 24.91
N ASP A 538 -14.68 -18.40 25.66
CA ASP A 538 -13.77 -19.49 25.37
C ASP A 538 -13.65 -20.38 26.60
N LYS A 539 -14.07 -21.65 26.50
CA LYS A 539 -14.05 -22.57 27.62
C LYS A 539 -13.78 -24.00 27.16
N ARG A 540 -12.82 -24.65 27.80
CA ARG A 540 -12.67 -26.10 27.71
C ARG A 540 -13.70 -26.76 28.62
N LEU A 541 -14.66 -27.48 28.01
CA LEU A 541 -15.76 -28.15 28.72
C LEU A 541 -15.29 -29.45 29.36
N SER A 542 -14.38 -30.17 28.70
CA SER A 542 -13.71 -31.37 29.16
C SER A 542 -12.34 -31.51 28.50
N PRO A 543 -11.50 -32.50 28.84
CA PRO A 543 -10.23 -32.72 28.10
C PRO A 543 -10.40 -32.91 26.60
N ASP A 544 -11.56 -33.43 26.15
CA ASP A 544 -11.87 -33.75 24.79
C ASP A 544 -12.68 -32.67 24.05
N TRP A 545 -13.36 -31.76 24.79
CA TRP A 545 -14.29 -30.80 24.22
C TRP A 545 -13.90 -29.36 24.48
N GLU A 546 -13.75 -28.58 23.40
CA GLU A 546 -13.53 -27.14 23.44
C GLU A 546 -14.73 -26.40 22.84
N PHE A 547 -15.15 -25.35 23.55
CA PHE A 547 -16.27 -24.49 23.13
C PHE A 547 -15.80 -23.06 23.05
N SER A 548 -16.03 -22.41 21.89
CA SER A 548 -15.89 -20.98 21.76
C SER A 548 -17.11 -20.36 21.09
N ALA A 549 -17.52 -19.21 21.58
CA ALA A 549 -18.63 -18.46 21.02
C ALA A 549 -18.31 -16.97 21.02
N THR A 550 -18.77 -16.25 20.01
CA THR A 550 -18.69 -14.80 19.95
C THR A 550 -20.05 -14.24 19.57
N ALA A 551 -20.54 -13.29 20.34
CA ALA A 551 -21.70 -12.48 20.00
C ALA A 551 -21.27 -11.03 19.78
N GLY A 552 -21.78 -10.37 18.75
CA GLY A 552 -21.37 -9.02 18.42
C GLY A 552 -22.48 -8.16 17.83
N ALA A 553 -22.32 -6.86 18.03
CA ALA A 553 -23.12 -5.83 17.40
C ALA A 553 -22.20 -4.82 16.71
N GLY A 554 -22.57 -4.41 15.51
CA GLY A 554 -21.77 -3.51 14.68
C GLY A 554 -22.58 -2.38 14.05
N LEU A 555 -21.93 -1.25 13.83
CA LEU A 555 -22.41 -0.09 13.10
C LEU A 555 -21.37 0.28 12.05
N ASN A 556 -21.82 0.42 10.80
CA ASN A 556 -21.05 0.98 9.69
C ASN A 556 -21.83 2.17 9.15
N ASP A 557 -21.21 3.34 9.10
CA ASP A 557 -21.80 4.59 8.64
C ASP A 557 -20.86 5.25 7.63
N ARG A 558 -21.34 5.41 6.41
CA ARG A 558 -20.59 5.97 5.29
C ARG A 558 -21.30 7.22 4.78
N THR A 559 -20.57 8.32 4.70
CA THR A 559 -21.05 9.59 4.15
C THR A 559 -20.15 10.05 3.03
N VAL A 560 -20.74 10.48 1.91
CA VAL A 560 -20.03 10.96 0.72
C VAL A 560 -20.52 12.35 0.37
N ASN A 561 -19.58 13.25 0.12
CA ASN A 561 -19.82 14.55 -0.48
C ASN A 561 -18.94 14.70 -1.72
N SER A 562 -19.52 15.11 -2.83
CA SER A 562 -18.77 15.32 -4.07
C SER A 562 -19.30 16.52 -4.85
N LEU A 563 -18.38 17.24 -5.50
CA LEU A 563 -18.68 18.27 -6.48
C LEU A 563 -17.74 18.08 -7.67
N ARG A 564 -18.31 17.96 -8.87
CA ARG A 564 -17.57 17.96 -10.12
C ARG A 564 -18.13 19.01 -11.05
N ILE A 565 -17.24 19.86 -11.55
CA ILE A 565 -17.52 20.86 -12.55
C ILE A 565 -16.65 20.53 -13.77
N ASP A 566 -17.27 20.42 -14.94
CA ASP A 566 -16.62 20.02 -16.19
C ASP A 566 -17.15 20.88 -17.34
N SER A 567 -16.29 21.66 -17.99
CA SER A 567 -16.72 22.45 -19.15
C SER A 567 -17.05 21.58 -20.37
N LYS A 568 -16.65 20.29 -20.37
CA LYS A 568 -16.80 19.37 -21.51
C LYS A 568 -16.31 20.02 -22.82
N THR A 569 -17.09 19.92 -23.89
CA THR A 569 -16.86 20.57 -25.18
C THR A 569 -17.42 21.98 -25.25
N ALA A 570 -18.08 22.48 -24.18
CA ALA A 570 -18.42 23.90 -24.08
C ALA A 570 -17.13 24.72 -24.04
N SER A 571 -17.10 25.82 -24.78
CA SER A 571 -15.92 26.66 -24.84
C SER A 571 -15.66 27.35 -23.51
N LEU A 572 -14.40 27.53 -23.15
CA LEU A 572 -14.01 28.53 -22.16
C LEU A 572 -14.18 29.93 -22.77
N TYR A 573 -14.48 30.94 -21.96
CA TYR A 573 -14.54 32.34 -22.45
C TYR A 573 -13.18 32.79 -23.01
N PHE A 574 -12.11 32.52 -22.28
CA PHE A 574 -10.74 32.85 -22.69
C PHE A 574 -9.91 31.56 -22.83
N PRO A 575 -9.13 31.42 -23.94
CA PRO A 575 -8.36 30.22 -24.17
C PRO A 575 -7.28 30.00 -23.11
N ASN A 576 -7.15 28.74 -22.68
CA ASN A 576 -6.13 28.29 -21.72
C ASN A 576 -6.16 28.97 -20.34
N VAL A 577 -7.26 29.64 -19.96
CA VAL A 577 -7.50 30.18 -18.63
C VAL A 577 -8.34 29.16 -17.84
N PHE A 578 -7.70 28.45 -16.93
CA PHE A 578 -8.26 27.27 -16.25
C PHE A 578 -8.77 27.61 -14.85
N ASN A 579 -9.98 28.11 -14.76
CA ASN A 579 -10.74 28.30 -13.54
C ASN A 579 -12.24 28.18 -13.81
N VAL A 580 -13.04 28.01 -12.77
CA VAL A 580 -14.49 27.78 -12.87
C VAL A 580 -15.21 28.99 -13.50
N ALA A 581 -14.78 30.22 -13.15
CA ALA A 581 -15.42 31.45 -13.66
C ALA A 581 -15.24 31.63 -15.19
N ASN A 582 -14.27 30.95 -15.78
CA ASN A 582 -14.02 31.00 -17.23
C ASN A 582 -14.82 29.96 -18.03
N ILE A 583 -15.63 29.13 -17.38
CA ILE A 583 -16.46 28.14 -18.04
C ILE A 583 -17.73 28.79 -18.58
N VAL A 584 -17.99 28.58 -19.88
CA VAL A 584 -19.29 28.97 -20.47
C VAL A 584 -20.34 28.00 -19.98
N MET A 585 -21.14 28.43 -19.01
CA MET A 585 -22.22 27.62 -18.40
C MET A 585 -23.44 27.60 -19.32
N ASN A 586 -23.31 26.89 -20.44
CA ASN A 586 -24.43 26.55 -21.33
C ASN A 586 -24.84 25.07 -21.13
N GLY A 587 -25.80 24.59 -21.88
CA GLY A 587 -26.29 23.21 -21.76
C GLY A 587 -25.26 22.10 -21.99
N SER A 588 -24.02 22.43 -22.42
CA SER A 588 -22.93 21.46 -22.59
C SER A 588 -22.03 21.34 -21.37
N ALA A 589 -21.97 22.36 -20.50
CA ALA A 589 -21.25 22.24 -19.23
C ALA A 589 -21.98 21.30 -18.27
N TYR A 590 -21.22 20.62 -17.44
CA TYR A 590 -21.72 19.61 -16.51
C TYR A 590 -21.33 19.95 -15.09
N VAL A 591 -22.34 19.96 -14.21
CA VAL A 591 -22.15 20.06 -12.76
C VAL A 591 -22.83 18.86 -12.14
N ASP A 592 -22.10 18.13 -11.31
CA ASP A 592 -22.60 17.00 -10.52
C ASP A 592 -22.23 17.22 -9.06
N GLU A 593 -23.22 17.20 -8.22
CA GLU A 593 -23.06 17.43 -6.79
C GLU A 593 -23.83 16.37 -6.00
N GLN A 594 -23.17 15.82 -5.00
CA GLN A 594 -23.77 14.98 -3.99
C GLN A 594 -23.48 15.57 -2.62
N ILE A 595 -24.52 15.80 -1.84
CA ILE A 595 -24.41 16.34 -0.50
C ILE A 595 -24.92 15.28 0.47
N ASP A 596 -24.08 14.92 1.46
CA ASP A 596 -24.42 14.01 2.55
C ASP A 596 -25.08 12.69 2.11
N ALA A 597 -24.59 12.13 0.98
CA ALA A 597 -25.03 10.82 0.53
C ALA A 597 -24.62 9.76 1.57
N ARG A 598 -25.56 9.39 2.43
CA ARG A 598 -25.32 8.55 3.60
C ARG A 598 -25.84 7.15 3.43
N ARG A 599 -25.01 6.17 3.81
CA ARG A 599 -25.40 4.76 3.91
C ARG A 599 -24.98 4.22 5.27
N GLN A 600 -25.95 3.69 6.02
CA GLN A 600 -25.72 3.09 7.33
C GLN A 600 -26.10 1.61 7.30
N THR A 601 -25.31 0.79 7.98
CA THR A 601 -25.59 -0.62 8.22
C THR A 601 -25.44 -0.90 9.70
N GLN A 602 -26.46 -1.47 10.32
CA GLN A 602 -26.45 -2.01 11.68
C GLN A 602 -26.43 -3.52 11.58
N SER A 603 -25.70 -4.18 12.46
CA SER A 603 -25.48 -5.62 12.37
C SER A 603 -25.54 -6.27 13.74
N LEU A 604 -26.20 -7.42 13.81
CA LEU A 604 -26.09 -8.37 14.92
C LEU A 604 -25.57 -9.70 14.37
N PHE A 605 -24.60 -10.29 15.04
CA PHE A 605 -24.03 -11.55 14.60
C PHE A 605 -23.57 -12.40 15.78
N ALA A 606 -23.52 -13.70 15.55
CA ALA A 606 -22.97 -14.66 16.50
C ALA A 606 -22.23 -15.76 15.76
N THR A 607 -21.15 -16.24 16.37
CA THR A 607 -20.40 -17.42 15.93
C THR A 607 -20.29 -18.41 17.09
N LEU A 608 -20.35 -19.68 16.76
CA LEU A 608 -20.15 -20.78 17.71
C LEU A 608 -19.21 -21.78 17.06
N GLN A 609 -18.20 -22.21 17.79
CA GLN A 609 -17.32 -23.31 17.41
C GLN A 609 -17.31 -24.36 18.51
N LEU A 610 -17.47 -25.61 18.13
CA LEU A 610 -17.33 -26.78 18.97
C LEU A 610 -16.21 -27.64 18.40
N GLY A 611 -15.17 -27.88 19.20
CA GLY A 611 -14.03 -28.73 18.86
C GLY A 611 -14.05 -30.03 19.69
N TYR A 612 -13.79 -31.16 19.02
CA TYR A 612 -13.64 -32.47 19.66
C TYR A 612 -12.24 -33.02 19.40
N LYS A 613 -11.47 -33.24 20.47
CA LYS A 613 -10.10 -33.80 20.48
C LYS A 613 -9.12 -33.10 19.49
N ASN A 614 -9.33 -31.82 19.17
CA ASN A 614 -8.58 -31.09 18.16
C ASN A 614 -8.57 -31.76 16.75
N MET A 615 -9.55 -32.64 16.49
CA MET A 615 -9.66 -33.39 15.25
C MET A 615 -10.89 -33.00 14.43
N VAL A 616 -12.00 -32.69 15.07
CA VAL A 616 -13.27 -32.35 14.45
C VAL A 616 -13.76 -31.01 14.97
N PHE A 617 -14.07 -30.10 14.06
CA PHE A 617 -14.59 -28.77 14.40
C PHE A 617 -15.92 -28.53 13.70
N LEU A 618 -16.89 -28.00 14.42
CA LEU A 618 -18.17 -27.53 13.91
C LEU A 618 -18.26 -26.02 14.15
N ASP A 619 -18.34 -25.26 13.07
CA ASP A 619 -18.56 -23.80 13.09
C ASP A 619 -19.96 -23.46 12.63
N VAL A 620 -20.67 -22.67 13.43
CA VAL A 620 -21.98 -22.11 13.08
C VAL A 620 -21.89 -20.61 13.19
N THR A 621 -22.28 -19.90 12.14
CA THR A 621 -22.31 -18.44 12.10
C THR A 621 -23.67 -17.95 11.65
N ALA A 622 -24.21 -16.98 12.38
CA ALA A 622 -25.44 -16.28 12.04
C ALA A 622 -25.18 -14.77 12.05
N ARG A 623 -25.77 -14.05 11.06
CA ARG A 623 -25.68 -12.60 10.97
C ARG A 623 -26.97 -12.03 10.41
N ASN A 624 -27.40 -10.89 10.95
CA ASN A 624 -28.47 -10.07 10.41
C ASN A 624 -28.01 -8.62 10.25
N ASP A 625 -28.28 -8.04 9.09
CA ASP A 625 -27.90 -6.67 8.73
C ASP A 625 -29.14 -5.83 8.38
N TRP A 626 -29.26 -4.65 8.98
CA TRP A 626 -30.21 -3.61 8.62
C TRP A 626 -29.47 -2.50 7.88
N VAL A 627 -29.86 -2.27 6.62
CA VAL A 627 -29.15 -1.33 5.73
C VAL A 627 -30.12 -0.25 5.25
N THR A 628 -29.74 1.03 5.37
CA THR A 628 -30.58 2.16 4.92
C THR A 628 -30.89 2.14 3.42
N ALA A 629 -30.04 1.49 2.60
CA ALA A 629 -30.31 1.29 1.18
C ALA A 629 -31.54 0.40 0.89
N LEU A 630 -32.01 -0.36 1.90
CA LEU A 630 -33.21 -1.18 1.85
C LEU A 630 -34.37 -0.52 2.63
N ALA A 631 -34.41 0.81 2.64
CA ALA A 631 -35.50 1.57 3.29
C ALA A 631 -36.88 1.07 2.82
N ASN A 632 -37.81 0.93 3.76
CA ASN A 632 -39.15 0.37 3.60
C ASN A 632 -39.23 -1.15 3.41
N THR A 633 -38.15 -1.91 3.62
CA THR A 633 -38.24 -3.36 3.77
C THR A 633 -38.30 -3.73 5.24
N SER A 634 -39.33 -4.46 5.64
CA SER A 634 -39.53 -4.94 7.03
C SER A 634 -38.69 -6.19 7.38
N LYS A 635 -37.72 -6.54 6.54
CA LYS A 635 -36.97 -7.81 6.68
C LYS A 635 -35.47 -7.59 6.68
#